data_cce723717fb6c4861bc70589568b98d3
#
_entry.id   cce723717fb6c4861bc70589568b98d3
#
_cell.length_a   1.000
_cell.length_b   1.000
_cell.length_c   1.000
_cell.angle_alpha   90.00
_cell.angle_beta   90.00
_cell.angle_gamma   90.00
#
_symmetry.space_group_name_H-M   'P 1'
#
loop_
_entity.id
_entity.type
_entity.pdbx_description
1 polymer ?
#
loop_
_entity_poly.entity_id
_entity_poly.type
_entity_poly.pdbx_seq_one_letter_code
_entity_poly.pdbx_strand_id
1 'polypeptide(L)'
;MSDELRIALAQLNPHEGQIDHNLAKIRAARAEAARLGADLVVTPEFSIAGYPPEDLVRKHAFVARCIAALEALARDTADGGPGLVVGGPWQDGEKIYNAAYLMDGGQIVARRAKHELPNYGVFDDKRVFDAGPAPGPVVFRGFRLGLLICEDWWFPAVAETLAETGAEMLLSINGSPFEDGKSGKRVQLGLMRVVETGLPFVFLAQVCGQDELVFDGASFVLNPDRRLAVVLPSFEEALVVTEWQREDGRLVCVPQALPPEPDAIEEVYRCLMLGLRDYVDKNGFPGVILGLSGGIDSAISAAIAVDALGAARVRAVMLPSPYTSAHSVEDAAECARLLGIRYDTVPILPAIEAFASALSPLFVETQPDITEENIQSRTRGLILMALSNKFGHMVLTTGNKSEMSVGYATLYGDMCGGYSVLKDVYKTSVFALSRWRNENVPRGAKGPAGAVMPERVITKAPSAELKHDQTDQDTLPPYETLD
;
A
#
# COMPACT_ATOMS: atom_id res chain seq x y z
N MET A 1 17.97 19.39 33.35
CA MET A 1 17.57 18.73 32.08
C MET A 1 16.24 18.04 32.35
N SER A 2 15.28 18.09 31.46
CA SER A 2 14.03 17.36 31.64
C SER A 2 14.34 15.86 31.65
N ASP A 3 13.77 15.13 32.61
CA ASP A 3 13.86 13.67 32.65
C ASP A 3 12.72 12.98 31.86
N GLU A 4 11.84 13.80 31.26
CA GLU A 4 10.68 13.37 30.50
C GLU A 4 10.74 13.93 29.06
N LEU A 5 10.30 13.12 28.10
CA LEU A 5 10.19 13.49 26.69
C LEU A 5 8.88 12.91 26.14
N ARG A 6 8.13 13.70 25.37
CA ARG A 6 6.88 13.25 24.73
C ARG A 6 7.06 13.30 23.22
N ILE A 7 7.00 12.13 22.58
CA ILE A 7 7.18 11.98 21.13
C ILE A 7 5.85 11.59 20.49
N ALA A 8 5.39 12.42 19.55
CA ALA A 8 4.26 12.06 18.69
C ALA A 8 4.75 11.28 17.47
N LEU A 9 4.30 10.05 17.34
CA LEU A 9 4.51 9.20 16.19
C LEU A 9 3.40 9.47 15.17
N ALA A 10 3.72 10.15 14.07
CA ALA A 10 2.78 10.52 13.03
C ALA A 10 2.88 9.54 11.86
N GLN A 11 2.12 8.44 11.92
CA GLN A 11 1.95 7.47 10.84
C GLN A 11 1.06 8.08 9.76
N LEU A 12 1.67 8.68 8.74
CA LEU A 12 0.99 9.47 7.73
C LEU A 12 0.87 8.71 6.40
N ASN A 13 -0.13 9.12 5.61
CA ASN A 13 -0.30 8.75 4.21
C ASN A 13 0.20 9.90 3.31
N PRO A 14 1.48 9.96 2.94
CA PRO A 14 1.98 10.94 2.01
C PRO A 14 1.49 10.62 0.59
N HIS A 15 1.44 11.66 -0.25
CA HIS A 15 1.15 11.55 -1.66
C HIS A 15 2.42 11.89 -2.45
N GLU A 16 2.92 10.93 -3.23
CA GLU A 16 4.14 11.11 -4.01
C GLU A 16 4.05 12.32 -4.94
N GLY A 17 5.12 13.11 -4.95
CA GLY A 17 5.22 14.31 -5.77
C GLY A 17 4.38 15.52 -5.32
N GLN A 18 3.42 15.34 -4.41
CA GLN A 18 2.49 16.40 -3.95
C GLN A 18 3.04 17.14 -2.71
N ILE A 19 4.15 17.86 -2.91
CA ILE A 19 4.91 18.51 -1.82
C ILE A 19 4.02 19.42 -0.96
N ASP A 20 3.15 20.24 -1.58
CA ASP A 20 2.29 21.18 -0.86
C ASP A 20 1.23 20.47 -0.02
N HIS A 21 0.68 19.35 -0.53
CA HIS A 21 -0.25 18.49 0.20
C HIS A 21 0.44 17.85 1.41
N ASN A 22 1.62 17.28 1.21
CA ASN A 22 2.38 16.63 2.27
C ASN A 22 2.85 17.65 3.33
N LEU A 23 3.27 18.83 2.92
CA LEU A 23 3.60 19.94 3.81
C LEU A 23 2.41 20.32 4.72
N ALA A 24 1.21 20.45 4.13
CA ALA A 24 0.00 20.75 4.88
C ALA A 24 -0.35 19.63 5.87
N LYS A 25 -0.19 18.36 5.46
CA LYS A 25 -0.42 17.18 6.30
C LYS A 25 0.54 17.12 7.49
N ILE A 26 1.83 17.40 7.29
CA ILE A 26 2.85 17.45 8.36
C ILE A 26 2.52 18.58 9.34
N ARG A 27 2.13 19.76 8.84
CA ARG A 27 1.69 20.89 9.67
C ARG A 27 0.47 20.55 10.53
N ALA A 28 -0.51 19.89 9.95
CA ALA A 28 -1.70 19.43 10.68
C ALA A 28 -1.34 18.43 11.80
N ALA A 29 -0.48 17.46 11.49
CA ALA A 29 0.02 16.50 12.49
C ALA A 29 0.79 17.20 13.61
N ARG A 30 1.63 18.20 13.29
CA ARG A 30 2.37 18.99 14.30
C ARG A 30 1.42 19.80 15.19
N ALA A 31 0.41 20.43 14.61
CA ALA A 31 -0.58 21.20 15.36
C ALA A 31 -1.37 20.32 16.32
N GLU A 32 -1.77 19.13 15.88
CA GLU A 32 -2.47 18.16 16.72
C GLU A 32 -1.55 17.65 17.85
N ALA A 33 -0.30 17.30 17.54
CA ALA A 33 0.70 16.88 18.51
C ALA A 33 0.95 17.95 19.57
N ALA A 34 0.99 19.24 19.18
CA ALA A 34 1.10 20.35 20.11
C ALA A 34 -0.08 20.41 21.09
N ARG A 35 -1.32 20.20 20.61
CA ARG A 35 -2.51 20.13 21.48
C ARG A 35 -2.44 18.96 22.48
N LEU A 36 -1.80 17.87 22.07
CA LEU A 36 -1.59 16.69 22.91
C LEU A 36 -0.36 16.83 23.84
N GLY A 37 0.36 17.94 23.76
CA GLY A 37 1.51 18.25 24.61
C GLY A 37 2.78 17.48 24.25
N ALA A 38 2.97 17.12 22.96
CA ALA A 38 4.21 16.50 22.49
C ALA A 38 5.34 17.53 22.43
N ASP A 39 6.57 17.06 22.65
CA ASP A 39 7.82 17.84 22.48
C ASP A 39 8.39 17.69 21.07
N LEU A 40 8.24 16.51 20.48
CA LEU A 40 8.77 16.14 19.17
C LEU A 40 7.69 15.43 18.36
N VAL A 41 7.59 15.74 17.08
CA VAL A 41 6.81 14.97 16.11
C VAL A 41 7.74 14.27 15.14
N VAL A 42 7.54 12.99 14.95
CA VAL A 42 8.30 12.20 13.99
C VAL A 42 7.38 11.80 12.84
N THR A 43 7.83 12.00 11.61
CA THR A 43 7.12 11.62 10.39
C THR A 43 7.89 10.54 9.62
N PRO A 44 7.25 9.78 8.71
CA PRO A 44 7.88 8.69 7.97
C PRO A 44 9.04 9.12 7.07
N GLU A 45 9.77 8.13 6.57
CA GLU A 45 10.79 8.29 5.54
C GLU A 45 10.24 9.07 4.36
N PHE A 46 11.00 10.05 3.88
CA PHE A 46 10.70 10.86 2.70
C PHE A 46 9.32 11.53 2.70
N SER A 47 8.72 11.74 3.85
CA SER A 47 7.32 12.18 4.04
C SER A 47 6.99 13.52 3.36
N ILE A 48 7.97 14.40 3.12
CA ILE A 48 7.71 15.67 2.41
C ILE A 48 7.39 15.46 0.91
N ALA A 49 7.91 14.41 0.31
CA ALA A 49 7.75 14.15 -1.12
C ALA A 49 6.96 12.87 -1.43
N GLY A 50 6.78 11.96 -0.44
CA GLY A 50 6.31 10.60 -0.62
C GLY A 50 7.47 9.66 -0.98
N TYR A 51 7.38 8.39 -0.53
CA TYR A 51 8.34 7.33 -0.83
C TYR A 51 7.62 6.15 -1.51
N PRO A 52 8.21 5.58 -2.59
CA PRO A 52 9.48 5.93 -3.25
C PRO A 52 9.33 7.14 -4.18
N PRO A 53 10.30 8.07 -4.21
CA PRO A 53 10.20 9.27 -5.06
C PRO A 53 10.63 9.04 -6.51
N GLU A 54 11.07 7.85 -6.86
CA GLU A 54 11.53 7.45 -8.20
C GLU A 54 12.44 8.49 -8.87
N ASP A 55 12.28 8.75 -10.16
CA ASP A 55 13.10 9.73 -10.91
C ASP A 55 12.79 11.20 -10.58
N LEU A 56 11.81 11.49 -9.73
CA LEU A 56 11.50 12.86 -9.35
C LEU A 56 12.69 13.55 -8.66
N VAL A 57 13.45 12.80 -7.84
CA VAL A 57 14.63 13.35 -7.15
C VAL A 57 15.81 13.68 -8.06
N ARG A 58 15.80 13.24 -9.30
CA ARG A 58 16.78 13.65 -10.32
C ARG A 58 16.46 15.01 -10.95
N LYS A 59 15.27 15.56 -10.68
CA LYS A 59 14.82 16.86 -11.20
C LYS A 59 15.19 17.95 -10.19
N HIS A 60 16.17 18.80 -10.51
CA HIS A 60 16.62 19.89 -9.64
C HIS A 60 15.48 20.77 -9.12
N ALA A 61 14.51 21.12 -9.96
CA ALA A 61 13.34 21.91 -9.56
C ALA A 61 12.49 21.21 -8.48
N PHE A 62 12.36 19.89 -8.56
CA PHE A 62 11.62 19.11 -7.57
C PHE A 62 12.38 19.10 -6.22
N VAL A 63 13.67 18.78 -6.23
CA VAL A 63 14.52 18.79 -5.03
C VAL A 63 14.54 20.17 -4.38
N ALA A 64 14.68 21.23 -5.16
CA ALA A 64 14.65 22.60 -4.64
C ALA A 64 13.31 22.94 -3.95
N ARG A 65 12.18 22.50 -4.50
CA ARG A 65 10.87 22.66 -3.85
C ARG A 65 10.75 21.86 -2.56
N CYS A 66 11.26 20.63 -2.51
CA CYS A 66 11.30 19.84 -1.27
C CYS A 66 12.12 20.55 -0.21
N ILE A 67 13.31 21.05 -0.53
CA ILE A 67 14.19 21.77 0.38
C ILE A 67 13.49 23.05 0.91
N ALA A 68 12.85 23.82 0.03
CA ALA A 68 12.11 25.02 0.44
C ALA A 68 10.96 24.69 1.41
N ALA A 69 10.26 23.57 1.21
CA ALA A 69 9.20 23.10 2.09
C ALA A 69 9.77 22.64 3.46
N LEU A 70 10.91 21.94 3.47
CA LEU A 70 11.61 21.56 4.70
C LEU A 70 12.09 22.79 5.50
N GLU A 71 12.62 23.80 4.83
CA GLU A 71 12.98 25.06 5.45
C GLU A 71 11.77 25.84 6.00
N ALA A 72 10.62 25.74 5.33
CA ALA A 72 9.37 26.32 5.84
C ALA A 72 8.92 25.61 7.13
N LEU A 73 8.98 24.27 7.17
CA LEU A 73 8.71 23.49 8.39
C LEU A 73 9.66 23.84 9.52
N ALA A 74 10.95 24.03 9.22
CA ALA A 74 11.91 24.46 10.24
C ALA A 74 11.50 25.82 10.84
N ARG A 75 11.15 26.81 10.00
CA ARG A 75 10.66 28.11 10.47
C ARG A 75 9.39 28.02 11.32
N ASP A 76 8.49 27.08 11.01
CA ASP A 76 7.28 26.86 11.79
C ASP A 76 7.59 26.46 13.26
N THR A 77 8.74 25.83 13.53
CA THR A 77 9.16 25.44 14.88
C THR A 77 9.64 26.60 15.76
N ALA A 78 9.70 27.83 15.24
CA ALA A 78 10.09 29.04 16.00
C ALA A 78 9.01 29.45 17.02
N ASP A 79 7.82 28.87 16.96
CA ASP A 79 6.71 29.17 17.87
C ASP A 79 6.86 28.58 19.28
N GLY A 80 7.95 27.85 19.55
CA GLY A 80 8.21 27.17 20.83
C GLY A 80 7.42 25.89 21.05
N GLY A 81 6.64 25.43 20.05
CA GLY A 81 5.90 24.17 20.06
C GLY A 81 6.82 22.96 19.81
N PRO A 82 6.23 21.82 19.36
CA PRO A 82 7.00 20.61 19.09
C PRO A 82 8.07 20.81 18.00
N GLY A 83 9.27 20.24 18.21
CA GLY A 83 10.22 20.01 17.15
C GLY A 83 9.72 18.99 16.15
N LEU A 84 10.42 18.81 15.03
CA LEU A 84 10.06 17.89 13.96
C LEU A 84 11.24 16.99 13.57
N VAL A 85 10.95 15.70 13.30
CA VAL A 85 11.80 14.82 12.47
C VAL A 85 11.05 14.55 11.19
N VAL A 86 11.59 14.99 10.04
CA VAL A 86 10.94 14.88 8.73
C VAL A 86 11.88 14.25 7.72
N GLY A 87 11.39 13.25 6.98
CA GLY A 87 12.12 12.64 5.85
C GLY A 87 12.00 13.45 4.57
N GLY A 88 13.11 13.59 3.82
CA GLY A 88 13.14 14.28 2.54
C GLY A 88 14.52 14.27 1.86
N PRO A 89 14.65 14.82 0.64
CA PRO A 89 15.92 14.87 -0.07
C PRO A 89 16.88 15.89 0.57
N TRP A 90 18.15 15.53 0.64
CA TRP A 90 19.24 16.45 0.96
C TRP A 90 20.23 16.48 -0.21
N GLN A 91 20.43 17.66 -0.77
CA GLN A 91 21.43 17.88 -1.80
C GLN A 91 22.71 18.48 -1.20
N ASP A 92 23.85 17.87 -1.51
CA ASP A 92 25.19 18.36 -1.16
C ASP A 92 26.10 18.28 -2.39
N GLY A 93 26.28 19.43 -3.03
CA GLY A 93 26.93 19.49 -4.35
C GLY A 93 26.14 18.72 -5.40
N GLU A 94 26.79 17.72 -6.01
CA GLU A 94 26.17 16.84 -7.00
C GLU A 94 25.45 15.62 -6.37
N LYS A 95 25.68 15.37 -5.07
CA LYS A 95 25.10 14.23 -4.37
C LYS A 95 23.70 14.52 -3.87
N ILE A 96 22.86 13.49 -3.94
CA ILE A 96 21.50 13.53 -3.43
C ILE A 96 21.32 12.37 -2.44
N TYR A 97 20.90 12.72 -1.24
CA TYR A 97 20.68 11.77 -0.15
C TYR A 97 19.18 11.65 0.18
N ASN A 98 18.74 10.46 0.53
CA ASN A 98 17.55 10.27 1.35
C ASN A 98 17.92 10.63 2.78
N ALA A 99 17.25 11.60 3.39
CA ALA A 99 17.69 12.15 4.66
C ALA A 99 16.53 12.39 5.65
N ALA A 100 16.87 12.30 6.94
CA ALA A 100 16.05 12.77 8.05
C ALA A 100 16.55 14.13 8.53
N TYR A 101 15.62 15.05 8.76
CA TYR A 101 15.86 16.41 9.24
C TYR A 101 15.31 16.56 10.65
N LEU A 102 16.15 16.92 11.61
CA LEU A 102 15.71 17.40 12.92
C LEU A 102 15.57 18.92 12.89
N MET A 103 14.39 19.41 13.24
CA MET A 103 14.05 20.85 13.26
C MET A 103 13.54 21.24 14.63
N ASP A 104 14.09 22.33 15.18
CA ASP A 104 13.67 22.91 16.47
C ASP A 104 14.05 24.38 16.53
N GLY A 105 13.27 25.19 17.24
CA GLY A 105 13.57 26.61 17.48
C GLY A 105 13.73 27.44 16.19
N GLY A 106 13.01 27.12 15.13
CA GLY A 106 13.07 27.85 13.86
C GLY A 106 14.18 27.41 12.90
N GLN A 107 14.91 26.36 13.21
CA GLN A 107 16.11 25.95 12.46
C GLN A 107 16.15 24.46 12.19
N ILE A 108 16.88 24.07 11.14
CA ILE A 108 17.30 22.69 10.93
C ILE A 108 18.52 22.45 11.82
N VAL A 109 18.31 21.71 12.91
CA VAL A 109 19.34 21.44 13.92
C VAL A 109 20.33 20.36 13.46
N ALA A 110 19.82 19.36 12.75
CA ALA A 110 20.65 18.28 12.21
C ALA A 110 20.05 17.68 10.94
N ARG A 111 20.90 17.06 10.14
CA ARG A 111 20.54 16.22 8.99
C ARG A 111 21.24 14.89 9.12
N ARG A 112 20.56 13.80 8.72
CA ARG A 112 21.12 12.44 8.66
C ARG A 112 20.78 11.84 7.32
N ALA A 113 21.81 11.54 6.53
CA ALA A 113 21.65 10.80 5.28
C ALA A 113 21.53 9.31 5.58
N LYS A 114 20.70 8.61 4.82
CA LYS A 114 20.57 7.13 4.81
C LYS A 114 21.92 6.52 4.45
N HIS A 115 22.38 5.57 5.27
CA HIS A 115 23.66 4.89 5.07
C HIS A 115 23.51 3.65 4.20
N GLU A 116 22.53 2.79 4.55
CA GLU A 116 22.24 1.56 3.83
C GLU A 116 21.17 1.82 2.76
N LEU A 117 21.54 1.61 1.50
CA LEU A 117 20.64 1.81 0.36
C LEU A 117 20.19 0.44 -0.19
N PRO A 118 18.90 0.06 -0.05
CA PRO A 118 18.40 -1.18 -0.61
C PRO A 118 18.41 -1.13 -2.14
N ASN A 119 18.74 -2.29 -2.75
CA ASN A 119 18.76 -2.44 -4.22
C ASN A 119 18.38 -3.87 -4.59
N TYR A 120 17.24 -4.31 -4.10
CA TYR A 120 16.67 -5.64 -4.31
C TYR A 120 15.14 -5.59 -4.26
N GLY A 121 14.47 -6.58 -4.88
CA GLY A 121 13.02 -6.65 -4.95
C GLY A 121 12.44 -5.39 -5.59
N VAL A 122 11.64 -4.65 -4.82
CA VAL A 122 10.99 -3.39 -5.26
C VAL A 122 11.83 -2.15 -5.01
N PHE A 123 13.03 -2.29 -4.43
CA PHE A 123 13.89 -1.17 -4.08
C PHE A 123 15.01 -0.97 -5.09
N ASP A 124 15.26 0.27 -5.48
CA ASP A 124 16.39 0.67 -6.31
C ASP A 124 17.02 2.02 -5.87
N ASP A 125 17.07 2.24 -4.55
CA ASP A 125 17.59 3.46 -3.93
C ASP A 125 18.96 3.86 -4.48
N LYS A 126 19.84 2.88 -4.78
CA LYS A 126 21.19 3.14 -5.36
C LYS A 126 21.15 3.81 -6.73
N ARG A 127 20.05 3.74 -7.43
CA ARG A 127 19.88 4.40 -8.74
C ARG A 127 19.73 5.92 -8.59
N VAL A 128 19.17 6.38 -7.47
CA VAL A 128 18.74 7.76 -7.30
C VAL A 128 19.39 8.47 -6.11
N PHE A 129 19.95 7.74 -5.14
CA PHE A 129 20.55 8.31 -3.93
C PHE A 129 22.02 7.88 -3.76
N ASP A 130 22.79 8.74 -3.11
CA ASP A 130 24.11 8.46 -2.58
C ASP A 130 24.01 7.94 -1.14
N ALA A 131 24.89 7.01 -0.76
CA ALA A 131 25.00 6.54 0.62
C ALA A 131 25.65 7.61 1.51
N GLY A 132 25.03 7.85 2.66
CA GLY A 132 25.59 8.73 3.69
C GLY A 132 26.71 8.08 4.50
N PRO A 133 27.49 8.86 5.27
CA PRO A 133 28.42 8.31 6.24
C PRO A 133 27.67 7.62 7.40
N ALA A 134 28.36 6.73 8.13
CA ALA A 134 27.84 6.18 9.38
C ALA A 134 27.49 7.31 10.36
N PRO A 135 26.23 7.37 10.88
CA PRO A 135 25.76 8.51 11.65
C PRO A 135 26.15 8.42 13.14
N GLY A 136 26.36 9.59 13.77
CA GLY A 136 26.30 9.72 15.22
C GLY A 136 24.93 10.24 15.70
N PRO A 137 24.62 10.20 17.01
CA PRO A 137 23.35 10.70 17.54
C PRO A 137 23.19 12.20 17.34
N VAL A 138 21.93 12.65 17.27
CA VAL A 138 21.56 14.05 17.26
C VAL A 138 21.02 14.47 18.62
N VAL A 139 21.25 15.71 19.03
CA VAL A 139 20.78 16.21 20.32
C VAL A 139 19.48 16.99 20.12
N PHE A 140 18.42 16.57 20.82
CA PHE A 140 17.15 17.27 20.90
C PHE A 140 16.79 17.54 22.36
N ARG A 141 16.80 18.81 22.75
CA ARG A 141 16.42 19.28 24.11
C ARG A 141 17.10 18.49 25.26
N GLY A 142 18.35 18.05 25.05
CA GLY A 142 19.13 17.29 26.03
C GLY A 142 19.06 15.77 25.90
N PHE A 143 18.27 15.22 24.96
CA PHE A 143 18.21 13.80 24.63
C PHE A 143 19.06 13.51 23.39
N ARG A 144 19.77 12.37 23.38
CA ARG A 144 20.61 11.94 22.24
C ARG A 144 19.88 10.88 21.43
N LEU A 145 19.30 11.31 20.31
CA LEU A 145 18.49 10.49 19.44
C LEU A 145 19.35 9.84 18.35
N GLY A 146 19.36 8.53 18.24
CA GLY A 146 19.96 7.77 17.16
C GLY A 146 18.97 7.66 15.99
N LEU A 147 19.10 8.58 15.00
CA LEU A 147 18.20 8.57 13.84
C LEU A 147 18.67 7.53 12.81
N LEU A 148 17.75 6.66 12.37
CA LEU A 148 17.90 5.65 11.33
C LEU A 148 16.86 5.88 10.22
N ILE A 149 17.18 5.48 9.01
CA ILE A 149 16.26 5.56 7.87
C ILE A 149 16.13 4.18 7.25
N CYS A 150 14.96 3.57 7.45
CA CYS A 150 14.53 2.31 6.84
C CYS A 150 15.61 1.22 6.89
N GLU A 151 16.32 0.94 5.79
CA GLU A 151 17.31 -0.12 5.67
C GLU A 151 18.44 -0.05 6.71
N ASP A 152 18.75 1.14 7.25
CA ASP A 152 19.83 1.34 8.24
C ASP A 152 19.71 0.42 9.48
N TRP A 153 18.51 0.01 9.87
CA TRP A 153 18.30 -0.84 11.05
C TRP A 153 18.18 -2.34 10.73
N TRP A 154 18.10 -2.71 9.43
CA TRP A 154 18.08 -4.11 9.03
C TRP A 154 19.40 -4.80 9.31
N PHE A 155 20.50 -4.06 9.30
CA PHE A 155 21.86 -4.51 9.63
C PHE A 155 22.33 -3.92 10.95
N PRO A 156 23.24 -4.61 11.70
CA PRO A 156 23.67 -4.15 13.01
C PRO A 156 24.53 -2.86 12.98
N ALA A 157 25.33 -2.67 11.95
CA ALA A 157 26.42 -1.69 11.93
C ALA A 157 26.01 -0.25 12.28
N VAL A 158 24.90 0.26 11.72
CA VAL A 158 24.44 1.63 11.99
C VAL A 158 23.91 1.75 13.42
N ALA A 159 23.12 0.79 13.89
CA ALA A 159 22.59 0.79 15.24
C ALA A 159 23.70 0.69 16.30
N GLU A 160 24.70 -0.16 16.08
CA GLU A 160 25.88 -0.31 16.94
C GLU A 160 26.69 1.01 16.99
N THR A 161 26.96 1.61 15.82
CA THR A 161 27.67 2.90 15.75
C THR A 161 26.95 3.98 16.53
N LEU A 162 25.61 4.06 16.43
CA LEU A 162 24.81 5.02 17.19
C LEU A 162 24.89 4.75 18.71
N ALA A 163 24.81 3.51 19.13
CA ALA A 163 24.93 3.12 20.54
C ALA A 163 26.32 3.46 21.11
N GLU A 164 27.39 3.07 20.41
CA GLU A 164 28.80 3.32 20.82
C GLU A 164 29.11 4.80 20.88
N THR A 165 28.51 5.62 20.02
CA THR A 165 28.67 7.10 20.02
C THR A 165 27.73 7.80 20.98
N GLY A 166 26.92 7.03 21.74
CA GLY A 166 26.19 7.49 22.91
C GLY A 166 24.74 7.91 22.64
N ALA A 167 24.08 7.31 21.66
CA ALA A 167 22.61 7.43 21.54
C ALA A 167 21.93 6.88 22.80
N GLU A 168 20.76 7.42 23.13
CA GLU A 168 19.93 6.99 24.26
C GLU A 168 18.68 6.24 23.80
N MET A 169 18.32 6.38 22.51
CA MET A 169 17.28 5.63 21.82
C MET A 169 17.61 5.50 20.36
N LEU A 170 17.09 4.48 19.71
CA LEU A 170 17.07 4.31 18.28
C LEU A 170 15.71 4.74 17.74
N LEU A 171 15.67 5.65 16.77
CA LEU A 171 14.46 6.17 16.16
C LEU A 171 14.55 6.03 14.64
N SER A 172 13.79 5.07 14.09
CA SER A 172 13.78 4.79 12.67
C SER A 172 12.52 5.31 11.98
N ILE A 173 12.71 6.10 10.91
CA ILE A 173 11.67 6.52 9.98
C ILE A 173 11.71 5.61 8.75
N ASN A 174 10.54 5.13 8.29
CA ASN A 174 10.49 4.04 7.32
C ASN A 174 9.46 4.25 6.20
N GLY A 175 9.84 3.79 4.99
CA GLY A 175 8.99 3.52 3.86
C GLY A 175 9.07 2.02 3.50
N SER A 176 8.68 1.14 4.43
CA SER A 176 8.77 -0.32 4.27
C SER A 176 7.43 -0.87 3.78
N PRO A 177 7.33 -1.38 2.52
CA PRO A 177 6.07 -1.90 1.98
C PRO A 177 5.62 -3.17 2.68
N PHE A 178 4.32 -3.40 2.63
CA PHE A 178 3.67 -4.61 3.11
C PHE A 178 4.14 -5.83 2.30
N GLU A 179 4.33 -6.92 3.01
CA GLU A 179 4.58 -8.26 2.51
C GLU A 179 3.98 -9.21 3.54
N ASP A 180 3.37 -10.29 3.11
CA ASP A 180 2.75 -11.27 4.01
C ASP A 180 3.76 -11.78 5.07
N GLY A 181 3.36 -11.73 6.33
CA GLY A 181 4.20 -12.11 7.48
C GLY A 181 5.34 -11.14 7.83
N LYS A 182 5.50 -10.01 7.14
CA LYS A 182 6.62 -9.06 7.35
C LYS A 182 6.48 -8.25 8.64
N SER A 183 5.27 -8.02 9.14
CA SER A 183 5.05 -7.29 10.40
C SER A 183 5.73 -8.01 11.57
N GLY A 184 5.55 -9.30 11.70
CA GLY A 184 6.25 -10.13 12.71
C GLY A 184 7.78 -10.13 12.54
N LYS A 185 8.28 -10.18 11.29
CA LYS A 185 9.70 -10.11 10.97
C LYS A 185 10.31 -8.77 11.38
N ARG A 186 9.59 -7.64 11.17
CA ARG A 186 10.03 -6.30 11.63
C ARG A 186 10.20 -6.26 13.14
N VAL A 187 9.23 -6.78 13.90
CA VAL A 187 9.33 -6.84 15.37
C VAL A 187 10.51 -7.69 15.82
N GLN A 188 10.73 -8.86 15.21
CA GLN A 188 11.88 -9.71 15.52
C GLN A 188 13.22 -9.03 15.26
N LEU A 189 13.39 -8.35 14.13
CA LEU A 189 14.59 -7.60 13.80
C LEU A 189 14.79 -6.41 14.76
N GLY A 190 13.72 -5.67 15.10
CA GLY A 190 13.77 -4.62 16.10
C GLY A 190 14.23 -5.14 17.47
N LEU A 191 13.74 -6.31 17.89
CA LEU A 191 14.20 -6.98 19.10
C LEU A 191 15.70 -7.31 19.04
N MET A 192 16.23 -7.73 17.90
CA MET A 192 17.67 -7.96 17.73
C MET A 192 18.46 -6.66 17.97
N ARG A 193 18.02 -5.52 17.39
CA ARG A 193 18.66 -4.20 17.62
C ARG A 193 18.63 -3.80 19.09
N VAL A 194 17.49 -4.03 19.79
CA VAL A 194 17.37 -3.75 21.23
C VAL A 194 18.32 -4.65 22.05
N VAL A 195 18.45 -5.93 21.68
CA VAL A 195 19.36 -6.87 22.40
C VAL A 195 20.82 -6.47 22.22
N GLU A 196 21.22 -6.10 21.01
CA GLU A 196 22.62 -5.74 20.67
C GLU A 196 23.05 -4.40 21.30
N THR A 197 22.16 -3.42 21.28
CA THR A 197 22.50 -2.05 21.73
C THR A 197 22.10 -1.75 23.17
N GLY A 198 21.14 -2.49 23.73
CA GLY A 198 20.51 -2.20 25.02
C GLY A 198 19.63 -0.95 25.02
N LEU A 199 19.35 -0.36 23.83
CA LEU A 199 18.57 0.87 23.66
C LEU A 199 17.12 0.54 23.31
N PRO A 200 16.14 1.40 23.69
CA PRO A 200 14.79 1.32 23.16
C PRO A 200 14.79 1.64 21.66
N PHE A 201 13.84 1.03 20.94
CA PHE A 201 13.72 1.19 19.48
C PHE A 201 12.33 1.65 19.07
N VAL A 202 12.28 2.72 18.30
CA VAL A 202 11.08 3.25 17.66
C VAL A 202 11.12 2.93 16.18
N PHE A 203 10.11 2.21 15.69
CA PHE A 203 9.84 1.99 14.29
C PHE A 203 8.63 2.81 13.89
N LEU A 204 8.80 3.85 13.07
CA LEU A 204 7.70 4.63 12.49
C LEU A 204 7.69 4.45 10.99
N ALA A 205 6.58 4.00 10.41
CA ALA A 205 6.42 3.78 8.99
C ALA A 205 5.26 4.59 8.40
N GLN A 206 5.33 4.85 7.09
CA GLN A 206 4.19 5.40 6.35
C GLN A 206 3.10 4.36 6.16
N VAL A 207 1.87 4.84 5.92
CA VAL A 207 0.70 4.01 5.59
C VAL A 207 0.04 4.55 4.34
N CYS A 208 0.22 3.89 3.20
CA CYS A 208 -0.38 4.34 1.94
C CYS A 208 -0.41 3.22 0.89
N GLY A 209 -1.25 3.41 -0.13
CA GLY A 209 -1.08 2.82 -1.45
C GLY A 209 -0.34 3.81 -2.35
N GLN A 210 0.70 3.34 -3.04
CA GLN A 210 1.48 4.12 -3.98
C GLN A 210 1.87 3.25 -5.17
N ASP A 211 1.32 3.56 -6.36
CA ASP A 211 1.41 2.73 -7.55
C ASP A 211 1.08 1.26 -7.26
N GLU A 212 2.03 0.36 -7.37
CA GLU A 212 1.84 -1.06 -7.09
C GLU A 212 2.23 -1.46 -5.66
N LEU A 213 2.72 -0.53 -4.84
CA LEU A 213 3.13 -0.78 -3.47
C LEU A 213 2.06 -0.38 -2.47
N VAL A 214 1.96 -1.13 -1.38
CA VAL A 214 1.15 -0.78 -0.23
C VAL A 214 2.02 -0.78 1.02
N PHE A 215 1.87 0.26 1.83
CA PHE A 215 2.58 0.44 3.08
C PHE A 215 1.57 0.33 4.21
N ASP A 216 1.80 -0.60 5.11
CA ASP A 216 0.85 -0.97 6.17
C ASP A 216 0.93 -0.08 7.42
N GLY A 217 1.98 0.75 7.55
CA GLY A 217 2.25 1.47 8.78
C GLY A 217 2.69 0.50 9.88
N ALA A 218 1.77 0.04 10.70
CA ALA A 218 2.03 -0.90 11.80
C ALA A 218 3.25 -0.51 12.64
N SER A 219 3.38 0.79 12.94
CA SER A 219 4.48 1.36 13.69
C SER A 219 4.48 0.85 15.13
N PHE A 220 5.68 0.73 15.74
CA PHE A 220 5.79 0.19 17.10
C PHE A 220 6.96 0.78 17.89
N VAL A 221 6.91 0.58 19.19
CA VAL A 221 7.99 0.92 20.14
C VAL A 221 8.37 -0.34 20.92
N LEU A 222 9.67 -0.62 20.99
CA LEU A 222 10.26 -1.65 21.83
C LEU A 222 11.07 -1.01 22.95
N ASN A 223 10.84 -1.45 24.19
CA ASN A 223 11.62 -1.03 25.36
C ASN A 223 12.91 -1.85 25.53
N PRO A 224 13.86 -1.37 26.34
CA PRO A 224 15.10 -2.12 26.65
C PRO A 224 14.84 -3.48 27.31
N ASP A 225 13.69 -3.68 27.96
CA ASP A 225 13.24 -4.95 28.52
C ASP A 225 12.74 -5.94 27.47
N ARG A 226 12.82 -5.58 26.16
CA ARG A 226 12.43 -6.40 25.00
C ARG A 226 10.93 -6.60 24.84
N ARG A 227 10.12 -5.72 25.44
CA ARG A 227 8.65 -5.75 25.30
C ARG A 227 8.18 -4.64 24.37
N LEU A 228 7.12 -4.93 23.64
CA LEU A 228 6.37 -3.90 22.91
C LEU A 228 5.71 -2.96 23.93
N ALA A 229 6.02 -1.69 23.83
CA ALA A 229 5.42 -0.62 24.64
C ALA A 229 4.23 0.03 23.95
N VAL A 230 4.30 0.20 22.62
CA VAL A 230 3.26 0.84 21.80
C VAL A 230 3.20 0.12 20.46
N VAL A 231 1.99 -0.04 19.91
CA VAL A 231 1.74 -0.51 18.54
C VAL A 231 0.65 0.37 17.93
N LEU A 232 0.90 0.95 16.77
CA LEU A 232 -0.06 1.73 16.01
C LEU A 232 -0.90 0.81 15.10
N PRO A 233 -2.11 1.24 14.70
CA PRO A 233 -2.96 0.44 13.83
C PRO A 233 -2.33 0.24 12.46
N SER A 234 -2.55 -0.94 11.86
CA SER A 234 -2.17 -1.21 10.46
C SER A 234 -3.19 -0.60 9.50
N PHE A 235 -2.73 -0.19 8.30
CA PHE A 235 -3.55 0.30 7.18
C PHE A 235 -4.40 1.54 7.48
N GLU A 236 -4.06 2.30 8.51
CA GLU A 236 -4.75 3.52 8.93
C GLU A 236 -3.73 4.60 9.30
N GLU A 237 -4.05 5.87 9.00
CA GLU A 237 -3.30 6.99 9.56
C GLU A 237 -3.51 7.07 11.07
N ALA A 238 -2.45 7.39 11.78
CA ALA A 238 -2.51 7.53 13.23
C ALA A 238 -1.52 8.58 13.74
N LEU A 239 -1.90 9.30 14.80
CA LEU A 239 -1.02 10.15 15.57
C LEU A 239 -1.10 9.70 17.05
N VAL A 240 -0.01 9.15 17.55
CA VAL A 240 0.07 8.62 18.91
C VAL A 240 1.21 9.29 19.67
N VAL A 241 0.90 9.88 20.81
CA VAL A 241 1.93 10.46 21.70
C VAL A 241 2.45 9.36 22.62
N THR A 242 3.77 9.16 22.60
CA THR A 242 4.51 8.24 23.47
C THR A 242 5.19 9.05 24.56
N GLU A 243 5.13 8.59 25.81
CA GLU A 243 5.73 9.22 26.97
C GLU A 243 7.01 8.47 27.36
N TRP A 244 8.10 9.21 27.53
CA TRP A 244 9.41 8.65 27.80
C TRP A 244 9.94 9.20 29.11
N GLN A 245 10.51 8.33 29.93
CA GLN A 245 11.06 8.63 31.24
C GLN A 245 12.45 8.01 31.40
N ARG A 246 13.30 8.61 32.23
CA ARG A 246 14.59 8.02 32.61
C ARG A 246 14.42 7.12 33.83
N GLU A 247 14.63 5.84 33.64
CA GLU A 247 14.65 4.83 34.69
C GLU A 247 16.06 4.23 34.77
N ASP A 248 16.71 4.31 35.93
CA ASP A 248 18.08 3.83 36.14
C ASP A 248 19.08 4.29 35.06
N GLY A 249 18.96 5.54 34.61
CA GLY A 249 19.80 6.14 33.58
C GLY A 249 19.50 5.72 32.14
N ARG A 250 18.45 4.91 31.91
CA ARG A 250 17.99 4.50 30.60
C ARG A 250 16.67 5.15 30.25
N LEU A 251 16.48 5.41 28.98
CA LEU A 251 15.22 5.94 28.46
C LEU A 251 14.23 4.78 28.26
N VAL A 252 13.03 4.90 28.84
CA VAL A 252 11.97 3.88 28.77
C VAL A 252 10.68 4.53 28.33
N CYS A 253 9.97 3.93 27.40
CA CYS A 253 8.63 4.35 26.98
C CYS A 253 7.58 3.79 27.93
N VAL A 254 6.66 4.65 28.38
CA VAL A 254 5.49 4.19 29.17
C VAL A 254 4.60 3.31 28.29
N PRO A 255 4.36 2.05 28.69
CA PRO A 255 3.56 1.12 27.89
C PRO A 255 2.10 1.60 27.73
N GLN A 256 1.54 1.40 26.54
CA GLN A 256 0.14 1.63 26.23
C GLN A 256 -0.58 0.29 25.98
N ALA A 257 -1.93 0.33 25.97
CA ALA A 257 -2.70 -0.86 25.62
C ALA A 257 -2.41 -1.28 24.18
N LEU A 258 -1.98 -2.51 23.98
CA LEU A 258 -1.69 -3.05 22.67
C LEU A 258 -2.98 -3.50 21.98
N PRO A 259 -3.13 -3.27 20.66
CA PRO A 259 -4.24 -3.83 19.90
C PRO A 259 -4.16 -5.36 19.87
N PRO A 260 -5.28 -6.06 19.62
CA PRO A 260 -5.23 -7.49 19.34
C PRO A 260 -4.38 -7.78 18.11
N GLU A 261 -3.76 -8.96 18.09
CA GLU A 261 -3.00 -9.42 16.92
C GLU A 261 -3.95 -9.55 15.71
N PRO A 262 -3.61 -8.97 14.56
CA PRO A 262 -4.48 -9.01 13.39
C PRO A 262 -4.54 -10.43 12.80
N ASP A 263 -5.69 -10.77 12.20
CA ASP A 263 -5.84 -11.96 11.37
C ASP A 263 -5.05 -11.77 10.06
N ALA A 264 -4.20 -12.72 9.70
CA ALA A 264 -3.38 -12.66 8.49
C ALA A 264 -4.22 -12.50 7.21
N ILE A 265 -5.40 -13.12 7.13
CA ILE A 265 -6.31 -12.97 5.99
C ILE A 265 -6.89 -11.55 5.96
N GLU A 266 -7.24 -10.99 7.12
CA GLU A 266 -7.70 -9.60 7.22
C GLU A 266 -6.60 -8.62 6.80
N GLU A 267 -5.34 -8.84 7.18
CA GLU A 267 -4.22 -7.98 6.77
C GLU A 267 -4.09 -7.92 5.24
N VAL A 268 -4.12 -9.07 4.56
CA VAL A 268 -4.10 -9.12 3.09
C VAL A 268 -5.31 -8.40 2.51
N TYR A 269 -6.52 -8.65 3.01
CA TYR A 269 -7.72 -7.99 2.52
C TYR A 269 -7.66 -6.46 2.68
N ARG A 270 -7.22 -5.97 3.83
CA ARG A 270 -7.06 -4.53 4.10
C ARG A 270 -5.95 -3.90 3.27
N CYS A 271 -4.88 -4.64 2.98
CA CYS A 271 -3.85 -4.24 2.03
C CYS A 271 -4.45 -3.95 0.64
N LEU A 272 -5.26 -4.88 0.13
CA LEU A 272 -5.93 -4.73 -1.18
C LEU A 272 -6.89 -3.54 -1.19
N MET A 273 -7.65 -3.33 -0.10
CA MET A 273 -8.54 -2.17 0.05
C MET A 273 -7.76 -0.85 0.05
N LEU A 274 -6.66 -0.76 0.81
CA LEU A 274 -5.85 0.47 0.91
C LEU A 274 -5.20 0.81 -0.43
N GLY A 275 -4.58 -0.18 -1.10
CA GLY A 275 -3.94 0.00 -2.39
C GLY A 275 -4.93 0.54 -3.44
N LEU A 276 -6.09 -0.09 -3.56
CA LEU A 276 -7.12 0.35 -4.51
C LEU A 276 -7.67 1.74 -4.17
N ARG A 277 -8.01 1.99 -2.90
CA ARG A 277 -8.56 3.27 -2.46
C ARG A 277 -7.60 4.42 -2.78
N ASP A 278 -6.35 4.26 -2.39
CA ASP A 278 -5.36 5.31 -2.55
C ASP A 278 -5.03 5.54 -4.03
N TYR A 279 -4.96 4.48 -4.84
CA TYR A 279 -4.74 4.63 -6.28
C TYR A 279 -5.87 5.42 -6.94
N VAL A 280 -7.12 5.10 -6.63
CA VAL A 280 -8.29 5.80 -7.18
C VAL A 280 -8.35 7.25 -6.70
N ASP A 281 -8.16 7.49 -5.39
CA ASP A 281 -8.31 8.81 -4.79
C ASP A 281 -7.15 9.74 -5.17
N LYS A 282 -5.91 9.26 -5.13
CA LYS A 282 -4.72 10.04 -5.46
C LYS A 282 -4.65 10.44 -6.93
N ASN A 283 -5.21 9.62 -7.83
CA ASN A 283 -5.30 9.91 -9.25
C ASN A 283 -6.59 10.66 -9.64
N GLY A 284 -7.48 10.94 -8.69
CA GLY A 284 -8.70 11.74 -8.91
C GLY A 284 -9.79 11.04 -9.71
N PHE A 285 -9.80 9.70 -9.76
CA PHE A 285 -10.86 8.96 -10.41
C PHE A 285 -12.17 9.05 -9.60
N PRO A 286 -13.33 9.25 -10.24
CA PRO A 286 -14.61 9.29 -9.52
C PRO A 286 -15.00 7.91 -8.94
N GLY A 287 -14.45 6.83 -9.48
CA GLY A 287 -14.70 5.46 -9.07
C GLY A 287 -14.15 4.46 -10.08
N VAL A 288 -14.58 3.21 -9.97
CA VAL A 288 -14.14 2.11 -10.83
C VAL A 288 -15.28 1.46 -11.58
N ILE A 289 -14.94 0.84 -12.72
CA ILE A 289 -15.81 -0.02 -13.51
C ILE A 289 -15.11 -1.37 -13.73
N LEU A 290 -15.83 -2.48 -13.61
CA LEU A 290 -15.26 -3.81 -13.82
C LEU A 290 -16.26 -4.74 -14.53
N GLY A 291 -15.73 -5.73 -15.22
CA GLY A 291 -16.49 -6.84 -15.72
C GLY A 291 -16.87 -7.79 -14.58
N LEU A 292 -18.14 -7.99 -14.32
CA LEU A 292 -18.62 -8.94 -13.32
C LEU A 292 -19.16 -10.19 -14.03
N SER A 293 -18.32 -11.22 -14.14
CA SER A 293 -18.58 -12.42 -14.91
C SER A 293 -19.39 -13.49 -14.16
N GLY A 294 -19.55 -13.32 -12.85
CA GLY A 294 -20.07 -14.37 -11.97
C GLY A 294 -19.00 -15.39 -11.54
N GLY A 295 -17.73 -15.21 -11.94
CA GLY A 295 -16.58 -15.95 -11.43
C GLY A 295 -16.03 -15.31 -10.14
N ILE A 296 -15.28 -16.09 -9.35
CA ILE A 296 -14.80 -15.72 -8.02
C ILE A 296 -13.88 -14.49 -8.05
N ASP A 297 -12.99 -14.37 -9.04
CA ASP A 297 -12.02 -13.27 -9.14
C ASP A 297 -12.73 -11.93 -9.35
N SER A 298 -13.71 -11.88 -10.26
CA SER A 298 -14.50 -10.67 -10.49
C SER A 298 -15.40 -10.32 -9.29
N ALA A 299 -15.92 -11.32 -8.58
CA ALA A 299 -16.77 -11.13 -7.42
C ALA A 299 -15.98 -10.56 -6.22
N ILE A 300 -14.81 -11.15 -5.91
CA ILE A 300 -13.96 -10.62 -4.82
C ILE A 300 -13.37 -9.26 -5.17
N SER A 301 -13.00 -9.01 -6.43
CA SER A 301 -12.54 -7.69 -6.88
C SER A 301 -13.62 -6.63 -6.71
N ALA A 302 -14.88 -6.96 -7.03
CA ALA A 302 -16.03 -6.08 -6.78
C ALA A 302 -16.25 -5.83 -5.28
N ALA A 303 -16.15 -6.87 -4.44
CA ALA A 303 -16.28 -6.77 -2.99
C ALA A 303 -15.20 -5.85 -2.40
N ILE A 304 -13.92 -6.06 -2.75
CA ILE A 304 -12.80 -5.21 -2.33
C ILE A 304 -13.02 -3.76 -2.78
N ALA A 305 -13.48 -3.56 -4.02
CA ALA A 305 -13.76 -2.22 -4.53
C ALA A 305 -14.87 -1.50 -3.74
N VAL A 306 -15.93 -2.22 -3.37
CA VAL A 306 -17.03 -1.65 -2.56
C VAL A 306 -16.58 -1.38 -1.15
N ASP A 307 -15.81 -2.28 -0.54
CA ASP A 307 -15.27 -2.10 0.81
C ASP A 307 -14.29 -0.92 0.87
N ALA A 308 -13.49 -0.73 -0.17
CA ALA A 308 -12.54 0.38 -0.26
C ALA A 308 -13.19 1.74 -0.58
N LEU A 309 -14.12 1.79 -1.55
CA LEU A 309 -14.62 3.02 -2.15
C LEU A 309 -16.06 3.36 -1.78
N GLY A 310 -16.85 2.35 -1.39
CA GLY A 310 -18.30 2.44 -1.23
C GLY A 310 -19.06 2.13 -2.52
N ALA A 311 -20.27 1.59 -2.41
CA ALA A 311 -21.08 1.09 -3.51
C ALA A 311 -21.36 2.13 -4.62
N ALA A 312 -21.53 3.41 -4.25
CA ALA A 312 -21.81 4.50 -5.20
C ALA A 312 -20.68 4.76 -6.20
N ARG A 313 -19.45 4.34 -5.88
CA ARG A 313 -18.25 4.54 -6.71
C ARG A 313 -17.84 3.30 -7.51
N VAL A 314 -18.65 2.23 -7.45
CA VAL A 314 -18.37 0.96 -8.15
C VAL A 314 -19.48 0.65 -9.13
N ARG A 315 -19.12 0.37 -10.37
CA ARG A 315 -20.04 -0.02 -11.43
C ARG A 315 -19.63 -1.37 -12.01
N ALA A 316 -20.53 -2.32 -12.01
CA ALA A 316 -20.33 -3.64 -12.59
C ALA A 316 -21.01 -3.77 -13.95
N VAL A 317 -20.39 -4.48 -14.88
CA VAL A 317 -20.93 -4.76 -16.21
C VAL A 317 -20.83 -6.26 -16.49
N MET A 318 -21.97 -6.89 -16.73
CA MET A 318 -22.04 -8.25 -17.28
C MET A 318 -21.94 -8.21 -18.80
N LEU A 319 -21.05 -9.01 -19.36
CA LEU A 319 -20.72 -9.01 -20.79
C LEU A 319 -20.93 -10.44 -21.36
N PRO A 320 -22.19 -10.92 -21.41
CA PRO A 320 -22.47 -12.31 -21.76
C PRO A 320 -22.20 -12.60 -23.24
N SER A 321 -21.63 -13.77 -23.50
CA SER A 321 -21.50 -14.42 -24.82
C SER A 321 -22.46 -15.60 -24.91
N PRO A 322 -22.60 -16.27 -26.08
CA PRO A 322 -23.35 -17.50 -26.19
C PRO A 322 -22.84 -18.65 -25.30
N TYR A 323 -21.60 -18.57 -24.83
CA TYR A 323 -20.99 -19.58 -23.97
C TYR A 323 -21.17 -19.30 -22.48
N THR A 324 -21.64 -18.10 -22.14
CA THR A 324 -21.84 -17.71 -20.73
C THR A 324 -23.00 -18.50 -20.14
N SER A 325 -22.77 -19.25 -19.07
CA SER A 325 -23.79 -20.05 -18.41
C SER A 325 -24.88 -19.19 -17.75
N ALA A 326 -26.11 -19.70 -17.67
CA ALA A 326 -27.20 -19.03 -16.97
C ALA A 326 -26.84 -18.80 -15.49
N HIS A 327 -26.12 -19.74 -14.86
CA HIS A 327 -25.65 -19.62 -13.49
C HIS A 327 -24.69 -18.46 -13.31
N SER A 328 -23.75 -18.21 -14.24
CA SER A 328 -22.84 -17.09 -14.17
C SER A 328 -23.56 -15.74 -14.26
N VAL A 329 -24.59 -15.64 -15.10
CA VAL A 329 -25.44 -14.44 -15.19
C VAL A 329 -26.22 -14.19 -13.88
N GLU A 330 -26.81 -15.23 -13.30
CA GLU A 330 -27.52 -15.16 -12.02
C GLU A 330 -26.57 -14.77 -10.88
N ASP A 331 -25.41 -15.40 -10.80
CA ASP A 331 -24.40 -15.15 -9.77
C ASP A 331 -23.87 -13.72 -9.81
N ALA A 332 -23.58 -13.20 -11.01
CA ALA A 332 -23.15 -11.82 -11.19
C ALA A 332 -24.22 -10.81 -10.74
N ALA A 333 -25.48 -11.06 -11.12
CA ALA A 333 -26.61 -10.21 -10.72
C ALA A 333 -26.79 -10.23 -9.18
N GLU A 334 -26.70 -11.41 -8.57
CA GLU A 334 -26.84 -11.55 -7.13
C GLU A 334 -25.66 -10.91 -6.36
N CYS A 335 -24.40 -11.06 -6.83
CA CYS A 335 -23.25 -10.33 -6.27
C CYS A 335 -23.49 -8.81 -6.31
N ALA A 336 -23.92 -8.28 -7.44
CA ALA A 336 -24.19 -6.85 -7.59
C ALA A 336 -25.30 -6.37 -6.63
N ARG A 337 -26.35 -7.19 -6.46
CA ARG A 337 -27.45 -6.92 -5.53
C ARG A 337 -26.98 -6.92 -4.07
N LEU A 338 -26.21 -7.92 -3.67
CA LEU A 338 -25.65 -8.03 -2.32
C LEU A 338 -24.70 -6.86 -1.99
N LEU A 339 -23.88 -6.46 -2.96
CA LEU A 339 -22.95 -5.32 -2.83
C LEU A 339 -23.67 -3.95 -2.95
N GLY A 340 -24.91 -3.91 -3.43
CA GLY A 340 -25.67 -2.67 -3.63
C GLY A 340 -25.12 -1.76 -4.73
N ILE A 341 -24.44 -2.32 -5.72
CA ILE A 341 -23.78 -1.56 -6.79
C ILE A 341 -24.62 -1.46 -8.06
N ARG A 342 -24.31 -0.45 -8.87
CA ARG A 342 -24.88 -0.35 -10.22
C ARG A 342 -24.41 -1.52 -11.07
N TYR A 343 -25.38 -2.20 -11.72
CA TYR A 343 -25.16 -3.35 -12.57
C TYR A 343 -25.82 -3.15 -13.94
N ASP A 344 -25.03 -3.27 -14.99
CA ASP A 344 -25.48 -3.15 -16.36
C ASP A 344 -25.16 -4.46 -17.14
N THR A 345 -25.97 -4.82 -18.13
CA THR A 345 -25.72 -5.99 -18.99
C THR A 345 -25.57 -5.52 -20.44
N VAL A 346 -24.46 -5.91 -21.06
CA VAL A 346 -24.14 -5.57 -22.46
C VAL A 346 -23.74 -6.88 -23.19
N PRO A 347 -24.67 -7.51 -23.96
CA PRO A 347 -24.33 -8.69 -24.75
C PRO A 347 -23.25 -8.41 -25.78
N ILE A 348 -22.22 -9.27 -25.87
CA ILE A 348 -21.11 -9.07 -26.81
C ILE A 348 -21.33 -9.71 -28.19
N LEU A 349 -22.36 -10.53 -28.34
CA LEU A 349 -22.65 -11.27 -29.60
C LEU A 349 -22.69 -10.40 -30.83
N PRO A 350 -23.39 -9.23 -30.87
CA PRO A 350 -23.43 -8.38 -32.06
C PRO A 350 -22.05 -7.90 -32.53
N ALA A 351 -21.17 -7.61 -31.57
CA ALA A 351 -19.80 -7.17 -31.87
C ALA A 351 -18.95 -8.34 -32.42
N ILE A 352 -19.07 -9.53 -31.83
CA ILE A 352 -18.38 -10.74 -32.30
C ILE A 352 -18.80 -11.11 -33.72
N GLU A 353 -20.12 -11.06 -34.02
CA GLU A 353 -20.66 -11.32 -35.36
C GLU A 353 -20.13 -10.30 -36.39
N ALA A 354 -20.00 -9.02 -36.00
CA ALA A 354 -19.43 -8.00 -36.87
C ALA A 354 -17.96 -8.30 -37.20
N PHE A 355 -17.14 -8.70 -36.22
CA PHE A 355 -15.75 -9.12 -36.44
C PHE A 355 -15.68 -10.40 -37.29
N ALA A 356 -16.50 -11.40 -37.00
CA ALA A 356 -16.56 -12.62 -37.79
C ALA A 356 -16.90 -12.36 -39.26
N SER A 357 -17.89 -11.50 -39.52
CA SER A 357 -18.27 -11.07 -40.86
C SER A 357 -17.13 -10.34 -41.57
N ALA A 358 -16.46 -9.42 -40.91
CA ALA A 358 -15.38 -8.65 -41.50
C ALA A 358 -14.14 -9.50 -41.84
N LEU A 359 -13.85 -10.53 -41.02
CA LEU A 359 -12.68 -11.38 -41.15
C LEU A 359 -12.93 -12.62 -42.01
N SER A 360 -14.22 -13.02 -42.26
CA SER A 360 -14.57 -14.21 -43.00
C SER A 360 -13.87 -14.35 -44.36
N PRO A 361 -13.66 -13.28 -45.16
CA PRO A 361 -12.93 -13.42 -46.43
C PRO A 361 -11.44 -13.80 -46.26
N LEU A 362 -10.87 -13.54 -45.09
CA LEU A 362 -9.48 -13.84 -44.77
C LEU A 362 -9.29 -15.21 -44.12
N PHE A 363 -10.38 -15.77 -43.55
CA PHE A 363 -10.39 -17.05 -42.82
C PHE A 363 -10.94 -18.23 -43.63
N VAL A 364 -11.04 -18.11 -44.93
CA VAL A 364 -11.59 -19.09 -45.86
C VAL A 364 -10.79 -20.35 -45.72
N GLU A 365 -10.45 -21.17 -45.44
CA GLU A 365 -9.72 -22.45 -45.33
C GLU A 365 -9.12 -22.67 -43.93
N THR A 366 -9.49 -21.83 -42.93
CA THR A 366 -9.07 -22.03 -41.56
C THR A 366 -10.18 -22.72 -40.74
N GLN A 367 -9.77 -23.33 -39.62
CA GLN A 367 -10.71 -23.83 -38.62
C GLN A 367 -10.75 -22.92 -37.42
N PRO A 368 -11.88 -22.81 -36.69
CA PRO A 368 -11.95 -22.09 -35.44
C PRO A 368 -10.87 -22.56 -34.44
N ASP A 369 -10.24 -21.61 -33.78
CA ASP A 369 -9.19 -21.84 -32.77
C ASP A 369 -9.23 -20.81 -31.62
N ILE A 370 -8.14 -20.56 -30.97
CA ILE A 370 -8.02 -19.54 -29.90
C ILE A 370 -8.32 -18.11 -30.38
N THR A 371 -8.37 -17.88 -31.69
CA THR A 371 -8.68 -16.57 -32.27
C THR A 371 -10.08 -16.11 -31.86
N GLU A 372 -11.07 -16.97 -31.96
CA GLU A 372 -12.47 -16.69 -31.62
C GLU A 372 -12.63 -16.48 -30.10
N GLU A 373 -11.91 -17.21 -29.26
CA GLU A 373 -11.85 -17.01 -27.81
C GLU A 373 -11.27 -15.62 -27.50
N ASN A 374 -10.16 -15.27 -28.12
CA ASN A 374 -9.47 -13.98 -27.94
C ASN A 374 -10.29 -12.78 -28.46
N ILE A 375 -11.07 -12.93 -29.52
CA ILE A 375 -11.99 -11.89 -30.00
C ILE A 375 -13.04 -11.58 -28.91
N GLN A 376 -13.58 -12.59 -28.22
CA GLN A 376 -14.54 -12.37 -27.13
C GLN A 376 -13.91 -11.59 -25.97
N SER A 377 -12.73 -12.02 -25.50
CA SER A 377 -12.01 -11.36 -24.40
C SER A 377 -11.69 -9.91 -24.75
N ARG A 378 -11.14 -9.64 -25.94
CA ARG A 378 -10.84 -8.26 -26.42
C ARG A 378 -12.08 -7.41 -26.61
N THR A 379 -13.20 -7.98 -27.09
CA THR A 379 -14.48 -7.26 -27.18
C THR A 379 -14.97 -6.82 -25.81
N ARG A 380 -14.86 -7.65 -24.78
CA ARG A 380 -15.18 -7.26 -23.39
C ARG A 380 -14.29 -6.11 -22.93
N GLY A 381 -12.98 -6.21 -23.14
CA GLY A 381 -12.02 -5.15 -22.82
C GLY A 381 -12.36 -3.81 -23.52
N LEU A 382 -12.67 -3.86 -24.81
CA LEU A 382 -13.06 -2.67 -25.59
C LEU A 382 -14.32 -2.00 -25.04
N ILE A 383 -15.34 -2.76 -24.68
CA ILE A 383 -16.60 -2.24 -24.11
C ILE A 383 -16.32 -1.58 -22.75
N LEU A 384 -15.58 -2.23 -21.87
CA LEU A 384 -15.21 -1.66 -20.57
C LEU A 384 -14.42 -0.36 -20.73
N MET A 385 -13.45 -0.31 -21.63
CA MET A 385 -12.68 0.92 -21.92
C MET A 385 -13.54 2.03 -22.52
N ALA A 386 -14.49 1.70 -23.38
CA ALA A 386 -15.43 2.70 -23.91
C ALA A 386 -16.31 3.30 -22.81
N LEU A 387 -16.78 2.48 -21.87
CA LEU A 387 -17.54 2.95 -20.71
C LEU A 387 -16.66 3.78 -19.75
N SER A 388 -15.43 3.36 -19.53
CA SER A 388 -14.42 4.10 -18.77
C SER A 388 -14.21 5.51 -19.33
N ASN A 389 -13.91 5.60 -20.60
CA ASN A 389 -13.70 6.88 -21.27
C ASN A 389 -14.94 7.79 -21.22
N LYS A 390 -16.13 7.19 -21.33
CA LYS A 390 -17.38 7.95 -21.32
C LYS A 390 -17.76 8.51 -19.96
N PHE A 391 -17.46 7.79 -18.90
CA PHE A 391 -17.87 8.12 -17.52
C PHE A 391 -16.75 8.54 -16.61
N GLY A 392 -15.50 8.47 -17.07
CA GLY A 392 -14.30 8.84 -16.28
C GLY A 392 -13.91 7.82 -15.20
N HIS A 393 -14.60 6.67 -15.10
CA HIS A 393 -14.25 5.62 -14.13
C HIS A 393 -13.04 4.83 -14.61
N MET A 394 -12.15 4.47 -13.69
CA MET A 394 -11.03 3.59 -14.00
C MET A 394 -11.52 2.15 -14.20
N VAL A 395 -11.02 1.46 -15.23
CA VAL A 395 -11.27 0.01 -15.38
C VAL A 395 -10.43 -0.74 -14.37
N LEU A 396 -11.09 -1.59 -13.56
CA LEU A 396 -10.45 -2.50 -12.63
C LEU A 396 -10.34 -3.87 -13.29
N THR A 397 -9.12 -4.39 -13.43
CA THR A 397 -8.91 -5.76 -13.92
C THR A 397 -9.03 -6.76 -12.78
N THR A 398 -9.39 -7.99 -13.11
CA THR A 398 -9.74 -9.04 -12.15
C THR A 398 -8.82 -10.26 -12.20
N GLY A 399 -7.75 -10.22 -13.02
CA GLY A 399 -6.76 -11.29 -13.10
C GLY A 399 -5.98 -11.47 -11.80
N ASN A 400 -5.73 -12.71 -11.40
CA ASN A 400 -4.98 -13.08 -10.22
C ASN A 400 -3.52 -13.46 -10.54
N LYS A 401 -2.69 -13.65 -9.51
CA LYS A 401 -1.27 -13.95 -9.64
C LYS A 401 -1.02 -15.28 -10.35
N SER A 402 -1.81 -16.32 -10.05
CA SER A 402 -1.64 -17.67 -10.64
C SER A 402 -1.82 -17.63 -12.15
N GLU A 403 -2.90 -16.98 -12.62
CA GLU A 403 -3.17 -16.79 -14.06
C GLU A 403 -2.08 -15.97 -14.74
N MET A 404 -1.68 -14.85 -14.14
CA MET A 404 -0.66 -13.96 -14.71
C MET A 404 0.72 -14.61 -14.78
N SER A 405 1.08 -15.43 -13.79
CA SER A 405 2.39 -16.09 -13.70
C SER A 405 2.63 -17.09 -14.84
N VAL A 406 1.57 -17.71 -15.36
CA VAL A 406 1.66 -18.70 -16.45
C VAL A 406 1.15 -18.16 -17.80
N GLY A 407 0.75 -16.88 -17.84
CA GLY A 407 0.23 -16.25 -19.06
C GLY A 407 -1.17 -16.75 -19.46
N TYR A 408 -1.95 -17.24 -18.51
CA TYR A 408 -3.36 -17.62 -18.75
C TYR A 408 -4.23 -16.36 -18.77
N ALA A 409 -4.03 -15.56 -19.81
CA ALA A 409 -4.67 -14.27 -20.00
C ALA A 409 -4.64 -13.87 -21.48
N THR A 410 -5.58 -13.06 -21.90
CA THR A 410 -5.64 -12.49 -23.26
C THR A 410 -5.12 -11.07 -23.24
N LEU A 411 -3.99 -10.84 -23.95
CA LEU A 411 -3.43 -9.50 -24.11
C LEU A 411 -4.45 -8.56 -24.78
N TYR A 412 -4.65 -7.37 -24.18
CA TYR A 412 -5.67 -6.38 -24.55
C TYR A 412 -7.13 -6.87 -24.36
N GLY A 413 -7.34 -7.98 -23.66
CA GLY A 413 -8.66 -8.51 -23.32
C GLY A 413 -8.96 -8.37 -21.84
N ASP A 414 -8.89 -9.46 -21.11
CA ASP A 414 -9.11 -9.56 -19.65
C ASP A 414 -8.04 -8.83 -18.81
N MET A 415 -6.87 -8.56 -19.40
CA MET A 415 -5.83 -7.73 -18.80
C MET A 415 -6.07 -6.23 -18.96
N CYS A 416 -7.15 -5.79 -19.63
CA CYS A 416 -7.48 -4.38 -19.79
C CYS A 416 -7.84 -3.75 -18.44
N GLY A 417 -7.15 -2.69 -18.05
CA GLY A 417 -7.47 -1.91 -16.87
C GLY A 417 -6.32 -1.02 -16.39
N GLY A 418 -6.62 -0.11 -15.48
CA GLY A 418 -5.66 0.79 -14.87
C GLY A 418 -5.09 0.28 -13.55
N TYR A 419 -5.75 -0.70 -12.92
CA TYR A 419 -5.31 -1.30 -11.66
C TYR A 419 -5.78 -2.76 -11.57
N SER A 420 -4.91 -3.64 -11.08
CA SER A 420 -5.18 -5.06 -10.86
C SER A 420 -5.12 -5.38 -9.37
N VAL A 421 -6.29 -5.52 -8.74
CA VAL A 421 -6.38 -5.75 -7.28
C VAL A 421 -5.73 -7.06 -6.88
N LEU A 422 -5.89 -8.12 -7.70
CA LEU A 422 -5.46 -9.47 -7.36
C LEU A 422 -4.10 -9.87 -7.96
N LYS A 423 -3.33 -8.92 -8.53
CA LYS A 423 -2.10 -9.23 -9.26
C LYS A 423 -1.05 -9.99 -8.44
N ASP A 424 -1.05 -9.81 -7.11
CA ASP A 424 -0.13 -10.45 -6.18
C ASP A 424 -0.80 -11.51 -5.29
N VAL A 425 -2.06 -11.88 -5.60
CA VAL A 425 -2.86 -12.84 -4.84
C VAL A 425 -3.00 -14.13 -5.63
N TYR A 426 -2.53 -15.25 -5.08
CA TYR A 426 -2.70 -16.56 -5.66
C TYR A 426 -4.16 -17.01 -5.63
N LYS A 427 -4.55 -17.89 -6.55
CA LYS A 427 -5.94 -18.38 -6.68
C LYS A 427 -6.45 -19.05 -5.40
N THR A 428 -5.60 -19.82 -4.74
CA THR A 428 -5.93 -20.44 -3.45
C THR A 428 -6.24 -19.41 -2.37
N SER A 429 -5.48 -18.30 -2.34
CA SER A 429 -5.74 -17.16 -1.46
C SER A 429 -7.00 -16.39 -1.85
N VAL A 430 -7.33 -16.29 -3.14
CA VAL A 430 -8.62 -15.71 -3.62
C VAL A 430 -9.80 -16.46 -3.02
N PHE A 431 -9.76 -17.79 -3.00
CA PHE A 431 -10.80 -18.60 -2.35
C PHE A 431 -10.88 -18.36 -0.83
N ALA A 432 -9.73 -18.27 -0.15
CA ALA A 432 -9.67 -18.02 1.28
C ALA A 432 -10.25 -16.63 1.64
N LEU A 433 -9.82 -15.59 0.93
CA LEU A 433 -10.30 -14.21 1.08
C LEU A 433 -11.80 -14.10 0.83
N SER A 434 -12.33 -14.82 -0.19
CA SER A 434 -13.75 -14.80 -0.53
C SER A 434 -14.63 -15.42 0.56
N ARG A 435 -14.21 -16.56 1.12
CA ARG A 435 -14.89 -17.19 2.27
C ARG A 435 -14.84 -16.28 3.48
N TRP A 436 -13.64 -15.80 3.80
CA TRP A 436 -13.44 -14.91 4.94
C TRP A 436 -14.32 -13.65 4.84
N ARG A 437 -14.40 -12.99 3.66
CA ARG A 437 -15.20 -11.79 3.48
C ARG A 437 -16.71 -12.04 3.61
N ASN A 438 -17.20 -13.19 3.19
CA ASN A 438 -18.61 -13.54 3.39
C ASN A 438 -18.99 -13.75 4.86
N GLU A 439 -18.03 -14.10 5.71
CA GLU A 439 -18.22 -14.34 7.14
C GLU A 439 -17.87 -13.12 7.99
N ASN A 440 -17.00 -12.22 7.48
CA ASN A 440 -16.45 -11.10 8.22
C ASN A 440 -16.66 -9.76 7.50
N VAL A 441 -16.60 -8.68 8.29
CA VAL A 441 -16.55 -7.31 7.77
C VAL A 441 -15.16 -6.76 8.05
N PRO A 442 -14.35 -6.42 7.02
CA PRO A 442 -13.02 -5.88 7.23
C PRO A 442 -13.09 -4.56 8.02
N ARG A 443 -12.13 -4.33 8.89
CA ARG A 443 -12.03 -3.04 9.59
C ARG A 443 -11.87 -1.90 8.58
N GLY A 444 -12.69 -0.86 8.71
CA GLY A 444 -12.69 0.31 7.83
C GLY A 444 -13.41 0.10 6.48
N ALA A 445 -14.08 -1.03 6.27
CA ALA A 445 -14.88 -1.28 5.09
C ALA A 445 -16.08 -0.34 4.98
N LYS A 446 -16.36 0.11 3.75
CA LYS A 446 -17.55 0.93 3.40
C LYS A 446 -18.68 0.08 2.82
N GLY A 447 -18.42 -1.20 2.61
CA GLY A 447 -19.37 -2.15 2.05
C GLY A 447 -20.37 -2.68 3.07
N PRO A 448 -21.32 -3.51 2.62
CA PRO A 448 -22.36 -4.06 3.48
C PRO A 448 -21.82 -5.12 4.44
N ALA A 449 -22.50 -5.29 5.57
CA ALA A 449 -22.31 -6.43 6.46
C ALA A 449 -22.90 -7.71 5.86
N GLY A 450 -22.34 -8.87 6.25
CA GLY A 450 -22.78 -10.19 5.80
C GLY A 450 -22.19 -10.60 4.46
N ALA A 451 -22.75 -11.67 3.88
CA ALA A 451 -22.29 -12.23 2.63
C ALA A 451 -22.46 -11.26 1.46
N VAL A 452 -21.41 -11.13 0.65
CA VAL A 452 -21.33 -10.22 -0.51
C VAL A 452 -21.29 -10.96 -1.84
N MET A 453 -21.20 -12.27 -1.80
CA MET A 453 -21.27 -13.14 -2.98
C MET A 453 -21.99 -14.45 -2.65
N PRO A 454 -22.73 -15.05 -3.61
CA PRO A 454 -23.37 -16.36 -3.43
C PRO A 454 -22.34 -17.46 -3.17
N GLU A 455 -22.70 -18.46 -2.37
CA GLU A 455 -21.83 -19.62 -2.10
C GLU A 455 -21.39 -20.33 -3.37
N ARG A 456 -22.27 -20.41 -4.38
CA ARG A 456 -21.96 -21.02 -5.67
C ARG A 456 -20.77 -20.37 -6.37
N VAL A 457 -20.57 -19.05 -6.24
CA VAL A 457 -19.40 -18.33 -6.78
C VAL A 457 -18.10 -18.86 -6.19
N ILE A 458 -18.11 -19.23 -4.90
CA ILE A 458 -16.94 -19.74 -4.18
C ILE A 458 -16.70 -21.22 -4.47
N THR A 459 -17.76 -21.99 -4.70
CA THR A 459 -17.67 -23.46 -4.76
C THR A 459 -17.61 -24.03 -6.18
N LYS A 460 -18.04 -23.27 -7.20
CA LYS A 460 -17.98 -23.74 -8.59
C LYS A 460 -16.54 -23.78 -9.11
N ALA A 461 -16.28 -24.71 -10.03
CA ALA A 461 -14.98 -24.78 -10.71
C ALA A 461 -14.71 -23.49 -11.51
N PRO A 462 -13.50 -22.94 -11.44
CA PRO A 462 -13.09 -21.79 -12.25
C PRO A 462 -13.16 -22.09 -13.75
N SER A 463 -13.63 -21.10 -14.52
CA SER A 463 -13.73 -21.19 -15.99
C SER A 463 -13.76 -19.80 -16.62
N ALA A 464 -13.07 -19.64 -17.74
CA ALA A 464 -13.11 -18.43 -18.57
C ALA A 464 -14.41 -18.32 -19.41
N GLU A 465 -15.19 -19.40 -19.56
CA GLU A 465 -16.45 -19.49 -20.35
C GLU A 465 -16.32 -18.88 -21.77
N LEU A 466 -15.23 -19.18 -22.47
CA LEU A 466 -14.97 -18.73 -23.86
C LEU A 466 -15.38 -19.79 -24.90
N LYS A 467 -15.61 -21.02 -24.45
CA LYS A 467 -16.11 -22.17 -25.25
C LYS A 467 -17.02 -23.08 -24.40
N HIS A 468 -17.67 -24.03 -25.04
CA HIS A 468 -18.57 -25.00 -24.34
C HIS A 468 -17.80 -25.86 -23.33
N ASP A 469 -18.40 -26.04 -22.16
CA ASP A 469 -17.91 -26.90 -21.06
C ASP A 469 -16.46 -26.67 -20.63
N GLN A 470 -15.95 -25.44 -20.80
CA GLN A 470 -14.59 -25.08 -20.47
C GLN A 470 -14.38 -25.03 -18.96
N THR A 471 -13.23 -25.57 -18.51
CA THR A 471 -12.68 -25.38 -17.16
C THR A 471 -11.21 -24.91 -17.25
N ASP A 472 -10.72 -24.22 -16.24
CA ASP A 472 -9.31 -23.80 -16.22
C ASP A 472 -8.36 -25.01 -16.23
N GLN A 473 -8.75 -26.12 -15.60
CA GLN A 473 -7.99 -27.37 -15.54
C GLN A 473 -7.88 -28.10 -16.89
N ASP A 474 -8.63 -27.68 -17.95
CA ASP A 474 -8.39 -28.17 -19.31
C ASP A 474 -7.01 -27.76 -19.84
N THR A 475 -6.44 -26.69 -19.26
CA THR A 475 -5.16 -26.09 -19.70
C THR A 475 -4.14 -25.97 -18.56
N LEU A 476 -4.62 -25.73 -17.32
CA LEU A 476 -3.78 -25.51 -16.14
C LEU A 476 -3.77 -26.73 -15.21
N PRO A 477 -2.67 -26.99 -14.48
CA PRO A 477 -2.69 -27.93 -13.37
C PRO A 477 -3.63 -27.45 -12.26
N PRO A 478 -3.99 -28.29 -11.27
CA PRO A 478 -4.70 -27.84 -10.09
C PRO A 478 -4.00 -26.67 -9.40
N TYR A 479 -4.78 -25.68 -8.94
CA TYR A 479 -4.23 -24.45 -8.35
C TYR A 479 -3.37 -24.71 -7.12
N GLU A 480 -3.67 -25.76 -6.33
CA GLU A 480 -2.85 -26.16 -5.18
C GLU A 480 -1.42 -26.63 -5.58
N THR A 481 -1.23 -26.96 -6.86
CA THR A 481 0.09 -27.33 -7.41
C THR A 481 0.74 -26.14 -8.10
N LEU A 482 -0.09 -25.25 -8.66
CA LEU A 482 0.39 -24.06 -9.40
C LEU A 482 0.89 -22.97 -8.46
N ASP A 483 0.20 -22.75 -7.33
CA ASP A 483 0.46 -21.74 -6.30
C ASP A 483 1.58 -22.15 -5.33
#